data_69daf5c600798db1163f09a8ae3d576a
#
_entry.id   69daf5c600798db1163f09a8ae3d576a
#
_cell.length_a   1.000
_cell.length_b   1.000
_cell.length_c   1.000
_cell.angle_alpha   90.00
_cell.angle_beta   90.00
_cell.angle_gamma   90.00
#
_symmetry.space_group_name_H-M   'P 1'
#
loop_
_entity.id
_entity.type
_entity.pdbx_description
1 polymer ?
#
loop_
_entity_poly.entity_id
_entity_poly.type
_entity_poly.pdbx_seq_one_letter_code
_entity_poly.pdbx_strand_id
1 'polypeptide(L)'
;IKRLGFTINFYTIAKSLSGGNLQRMVILREMTHNPRLIIASYLTRGLDVQSTIAARQALIQARESGAGVLLISEDLDELFTLSDRLLVIYDGKIVGEFKPVETDIYEVGHLMTGSKVEHVTNG
;
A
#
# COMPACT_ATOMS: atom_id res chain seq x y z
N ILE A 1 -5.08 10.80 18.19
CA ILE A 1 -5.05 10.34 16.80
C ILE A 1 -4.82 11.51 15.87
N LYS A 2 -5.53 12.63 16.06
CA LYS A 2 -5.33 13.84 15.27
C LYS A 2 -3.91 14.36 15.33
N ARG A 3 -3.24 14.21 16.46
CA ARG A 3 -1.86 14.67 16.64
C ARG A 3 -0.86 13.87 15.81
N LEU A 4 -1.22 12.67 15.43
CA LEU A 4 -0.36 11.81 14.63
C LEU A 4 -0.60 11.95 13.14
N GLY A 5 -1.64 12.71 12.74
CA GLY A 5 -1.93 12.95 11.33
C GLY A 5 -2.39 11.73 10.57
N PHE A 6 -3.00 10.78 11.25
CA PHE A 6 -3.49 9.58 10.58
C PHE A 6 -4.73 9.88 9.75
N THR A 7 -4.72 9.40 8.54
CA THR A 7 -5.87 9.45 7.64
C THR A 7 -6.46 8.05 7.57
N ILE A 8 -7.11 7.65 8.67
CA ILE A 8 -7.63 6.29 8.78
C ILE A 8 -9.06 6.23 8.26
N ASN A 9 -9.38 5.21 7.50
CA ASN A 9 -10.74 4.77 7.17
C ASN A 9 -11.52 5.55 6.13
N PHE A 10 -11.04 6.68 5.64
CA PHE A 10 -11.74 7.35 4.54
C PHE A 10 -11.83 6.45 3.31
N TYR A 11 -10.78 5.73 3.03
CA TYR A 11 -10.73 4.84 1.88
C TYR A 11 -11.70 3.68 2.02
N THR A 12 -11.82 3.13 3.22
CA THR A 12 -12.75 2.04 3.49
C THR A 12 -14.19 2.51 3.30
N ILE A 13 -14.52 3.68 3.83
CA ILE A 13 -15.85 4.26 3.70
C ILE A 13 -16.15 4.58 2.24
N ALA A 14 -15.23 5.25 1.57
CA ALA A 14 -15.40 5.61 0.17
C ALA A 14 -15.61 4.38 -0.70
N LYS A 15 -14.85 3.33 -0.45
CA LYS A 15 -14.95 2.10 -1.20
C LYS A 15 -16.31 1.41 -0.99
N SER A 16 -16.86 1.47 0.20
CA SER A 16 -18.16 0.87 0.48
C SER A 16 -19.31 1.64 -0.14
N LEU A 17 -19.12 2.92 -0.42
CA LEU A 17 -20.18 3.77 -0.96
C LEU A 17 -20.26 3.77 -2.47
N SER A 18 -19.13 3.66 -3.17
CA SER A 18 -19.18 3.73 -4.62
C SER A 18 -17.88 3.24 -5.26
N GLY A 19 -17.79 3.40 -6.59
CA GLY A 19 -16.63 3.05 -7.36
C GLY A 19 -15.52 4.09 -7.33
N GLY A 20 -14.64 4.01 -8.32
CA GLY A 20 -13.38 4.74 -8.35
C GLY A 20 -13.46 6.24 -8.26
N ASN A 21 -14.55 6.86 -8.72
CA ASN A 21 -14.67 8.31 -8.69
C ASN A 21 -14.68 8.87 -7.28
N LEU A 22 -15.45 8.25 -6.39
CA LEU A 22 -15.51 8.71 -5.00
C LEU A 22 -14.16 8.48 -4.30
N GLN A 23 -13.54 7.36 -4.56
CA GLN A 23 -12.23 7.07 -3.99
C GLN A 23 -11.18 8.06 -4.45
N ARG A 24 -11.21 8.43 -5.73
CA ARG A 24 -10.32 9.47 -6.27
C ARG A 24 -10.54 10.81 -5.57
N MET A 25 -11.79 11.19 -5.35
CA MET A 25 -12.13 12.42 -4.65
C MET A 25 -11.61 12.42 -3.21
N VAL A 26 -11.72 11.30 -2.52
CA VAL A 26 -11.20 11.19 -1.16
C VAL A 26 -9.69 11.36 -1.13
N ILE A 27 -8.98 10.74 -2.06
CA ILE A 27 -7.53 10.86 -2.14
C ILE A 27 -7.13 12.32 -2.36
N LEU A 28 -7.73 12.98 -3.33
CA LEU A 28 -7.42 14.38 -3.64
C LEU A 28 -7.70 15.29 -2.46
N ARG A 29 -8.82 15.07 -1.79
CA ARG A 29 -9.20 15.87 -0.63
C ARG A 29 -8.19 15.70 0.50
N GLU A 30 -7.76 14.48 0.78
CA GLU A 30 -6.78 14.23 1.83
C GLU A 30 -5.41 14.84 1.48
N MET A 31 -5.04 14.81 0.21
CA MET A 31 -3.79 15.40 -0.23
C MET A 31 -3.76 16.91 -0.10
N THR A 32 -4.91 17.58 -0.23
CA THR A 32 -4.95 19.05 -0.06
C THR A 32 -4.70 19.50 1.37
N HIS A 33 -4.81 18.59 2.32
CA HIS A 33 -4.52 18.88 3.73
C HIS A 33 -3.04 18.70 4.08
N ASN A 34 -2.21 18.34 3.12
CA ASN A 34 -0.77 18.10 3.31
C ASN A 34 -0.49 17.16 4.49
N PRO A 35 -1.04 15.95 4.47
CA PRO A 35 -0.84 15.03 5.57
C PRO A 35 0.63 14.62 5.68
N ARG A 36 1.10 14.36 6.89
CA ARG A 36 2.44 13.84 7.12
C ARG A 36 2.51 12.33 6.94
N LEU A 37 1.39 11.66 7.17
CA LEU A 37 1.30 10.22 7.04
C LEU A 37 -0.02 9.86 6.38
N ILE A 38 0.07 9.02 5.37
CA ILE A 38 -1.09 8.47 4.70
C ILE A 38 -1.09 6.96 4.90
N ILE A 39 -2.21 6.42 5.34
CA ILE A 39 -2.41 4.98 5.44
C ILE A 39 -3.44 4.60 4.40
N ALA A 40 -2.99 3.86 3.38
CA ALA A 40 -3.83 3.40 2.29
C ALA A 40 -3.99 1.89 2.38
N SER A 41 -5.20 1.44 2.69
CA SER A 41 -5.48 0.02 2.86
C SER A 41 -6.38 -0.45 1.71
N TYR A 42 -5.84 -1.35 0.90
CA TYR A 42 -6.55 -1.92 -0.25
C TYR A 42 -7.11 -0.84 -1.19
N LEU A 43 -6.32 0.18 -1.41
CA LEU A 43 -6.72 1.39 -2.12
C LEU A 43 -7.25 1.12 -3.53
N THR A 44 -6.65 0.21 -4.25
CA THR A 44 -6.99 -0.05 -5.65
C THR A 44 -7.91 -1.24 -5.85
N ARG A 45 -8.34 -1.88 -4.77
CA ARG A 45 -9.22 -3.05 -4.87
C ARG A 45 -10.55 -2.65 -5.50
N GLY A 46 -10.93 -3.34 -6.57
CA GLY A 46 -12.19 -3.11 -7.25
C GLY A 46 -12.23 -1.87 -8.14
N LEU A 47 -11.10 -1.21 -8.36
CA LEU A 47 -11.01 -0.07 -9.25
C LEU A 47 -10.72 -0.53 -10.69
N ASP A 48 -11.19 0.26 -11.67
CA ASP A 48 -10.80 0.06 -13.06
C ASP A 48 -9.32 0.48 -13.26
N VAL A 49 -8.82 0.23 -14.46
CA VAL A 49 -7.41 0.49 -14.76
C VAL A 49 -7.04 1.96 -14.58
N GLN A 50 -7.87 2.87 -15.09
CA GLN A 50 -7.58 4.29 -15.03
C GLN A 50 -7.62 4.83 -13.61
N SER A 51 -8.61 4.40 -12.84
CA SER A 51 -8.73 4.79 -11.44
C SER A 51 -7.58 4.24 -10.61
N THR A 52 -7.14 3.03 -10.90
CA THR A 52 -5.98 2.44 -10.25
C THR A 52 -4.72 3.25 -10.50
N ILE A 53 -4.48 3.64 -11.75
CA ILE A 53 -3.32 4.47 -12.10
C ILE A 53 -3.38 5.81 -11.36
N ALA A 54 -4.54 6.45 -11.37
CA ALA A 54 -4.70 7.74 -10.69
C ALA A 54 -4.45 7.63 -9.19
N ALA A 55 -4.96 6.58 -8.56
CA ALA A 55 -4.75 6.37 -7.13
C ALA A 55 -3.27 6.14 -6.80
N ARG A 56 -2.59 5.34 -7.60
CA ARG A 56 -1.16 5.08 -7.41
C ARG A 56 -0.33 6.34 -7.59
N GLN A 57 -0.65 7.14 -8.60
CA GLN A 57 0.04 8.41 -8.83
C GLN A 57 -0.16 9.39 -7.68
N ALA A 58 -1.35 9.41 -7.10
CA ALA A 58 -1.63 10.27 -5.95
C ALA A 58 -0.75 9.90 -4.75
N LEU A 59 -0.54 8.62 -4.50
CA LEU A 59 0.35 8.18 -3.44
C LEU A 59 1.80 8.57 -3.69
N ILE A 60 2.26 8.44 -4.93
CA ILE A 60 3.62 8.83 -5.31
C ILE A 60 3.81 10.33 -5.11
N GLN A 61 2.84 11.14 -5.53
CA GLN A 61 2.90 12.59 -5.36
C GLN A 61 2.94 12.97 -3.88
N ALA A 62 2.16 12.30 -3.06
CA ALA A 62 2.17 12.55 -1.62
C ALA A 62 3.54 12.27 -1.02
N ARG A 63 4.16 11.16 -1.41
CA ARG A 63 5.50 10.82 -0.95
C ARG A 63 6.51 11.89 -1.38
N GLU A 64 6.47 12.32 -2.62
CA GLU A 64 7.37 13.34 -3.14
C GLU A 64 7.17 14.69 -2.45
N SER A 65 5.98 14.95 -1.95
CA SER A 65 5.68 16.16 -1.17
C SER A 65 6.12 16.04 0.29
N GLY A 66 6.71 14.92 0.68
CA GLY A 66 7.26 14.73 2.01
C GLY A 66 6.41 13.89 2.95
N ALA A 67 5.31 13.33 2.48
CA ALA A 67 4.48 12.45 3.32
C ALA A 67 5.09 11.06 3.43
N GLY A 68 4.92 10.44 4.59
CA GLY A 68 5.11 9.01 4.72
C GLY A 68 3.87 8.29 4.23
N VAL A 69 4.04 7.19 3.53
CA VAL A 69 2.91 6.42 3.03
C VAL A 69 3.04 4.98 3.51
N LEU A 70 2.03 4.50 4.21
CA LEU A 70 1.91 3.09 4.57
C LEU A 70 0.84 2.48 3.67
N LEU A 71 1.28 1.66 2.72
CA LEU A 71 0.38 1.00 1.79
C LEU A 71 0.17 -0.44 2.22
N ILE A 72 -1.07 -0.81 2.43
CA ILE A 72 -1.46 -2.17 2.75
C ILE A 72 -2.18 -2.75 1.53
N SER A 73 -1.64 -3.80 0.98
CA SER A 73 -2.16 -4.41 -0.24
C SER A 73 -1.78 -5.88 -0.30
N GLU A 74 -2.56 -6.65 -1.02
CA GLU A 74 -2.23 -8.04 -1.36
C GLU A 74 -1.78 -8.16 -2.81
N ASP A 75 -1.77 -7.07 -3.54
CA ASP A 75 -1.32 -7.03 -4.92
C ASP A 75 0.20 -6.80 -4.96
N LEU A 76 0.95 -7.84 -5.25
CA LEU A 76 2.40 -7.77 -5.27
C LEU A 76 2.94 -6.84 -6.34
N ASP A 77 2.29 -6.79 -7.50
CA ASP A 77 2.72 -5.86 -8.54
C ASP A 77 2.64 -4.42 -8.07
N GLU A 78 1.56 -4.09 -7.38
CA GLU A 78 1.38 -2.77 -6.79
C GLU A 78 2.46 -2.46 -5.76
N LEU A 79 2.68 -3.40 -4.85
CA LEU A 79 3.67 -3.24 -3.79
C LEU A 79 5.09 -3.10 -4.35
N PHE A 80 5.44 -3.91 -5.34
CA PHE A 80 6.77 -3.82 -5.94
C PHE A 80 6.98 -2.54 -6.75
N THR A 81 5.90 -2.03 -7.34
CA THR A 81 5.97 -0.80 -8.14
C THR A 81 6.08 0.45 -7.26
N LEU A 82 5.38 0.47 -6.14
CA LEU A 82 5.22 1.69 -5.35
C LEU A 82 6.10 1.76 -4.11
N SER A 83 6.52 0.63 -3.56
CA SER A 83 7.13 0.61 -2.23
C SER A 83 8.64 0.76 -2.30
N ASP A 84 9.18 1.53 -1.38
CA ASP A 84 10.63 1.60 -1.13
C ASP A 84 11.05 0.46 -0.21
N ARG A 85 10.16 0.05 0.66
CA ARG A 85 10.38 -0.97 1.67
C ARG A 85 9.11 -1.78 1.83
N LEU A 86 9.24 -3.09 1.84
CA LEU A 86 8.12 -4.00 1.85
C LEU A 86 8.20 -4.92 3.06
N LEU A 87 7.12 -4.99 3.82
CA LEU A 87 7.00 -5.88 4.95
C LEU A 87 5.94 -6.94 4.65
N VAL A 88 6.22 -8.18 5.03
CA VAL A 88 5.25 -9.26 4.91
C VAL A 88 4.74 -9.61 6.29
N ILE A 89 3.42 -9.62 6.44
CA ILE A 89 2.75 -9.99 7.68
C ILE A 89 2.04 -11.33 7.49
N TYR A 90 2.26 -12.23 8.43
CA TYR A 90 1.54 -13.49 8.44
C TYR A 90 1.25 -13.88 9.89
N ASP A 91 0.01 -14.25 10.15
CA ASP A 91 -0.45 -14.69 11.46
C ASP A 91 -0.09 -13.68 12.58
N GLY A 92 -0.33 -12.40 12.28
CA GLY A 92 -0.10 -11.32 13.24
C GLY A 92 1.36 -10.95 13.47
N LYS A 93 2.27 -11.47 12.67
CA LYS A 93 3.71 -11.21 12.83
C LYS A 93 4.33 -10.75 11.52
N ILE A 94 5.35 -9.92 11.64
CA ILE A 94 6.16 -9.55 10.48
C ILE A 94 7.13 -10.70 10.24
N VAL A 95 6.98 -11.36 9.09
CA VAL A 95 7.79 -12.53 8.75
C VAL A 95 8.89 -12.23 7.75
N GLY A 96 8.92 -11.04 7.20
CA GLY A 96 9.99 -10.62 6.30
C GLY A 96 9.97 -9.15 6.02
N GLU A 97 11.14 -8.61 5.69
CA GLU A 97 11.32 -7.24 5.28
C GLU A 97 12.24 -7.23 4.05
N PHE A 98 11.82 -6.50 3.01
CA PHE A 98 12.50 -6.54 1.71
C PHE A 98 12.59 -5.16 1.11
N LYS A 99 13.58 -4.97 0.25
CA LYS A 99 13.61 -3.86 -0.69
C LYS A 99 13.21 -4.41 -2.05
N PRO A 100 12.15 -3.92 -2.68
CA PRO A 100 11.68 -4.47 -3.96
C PRO A 100 12.75 -4.54 -5.04
N VAL A 101 13.66 -3.57 -5.07
CA VAL A 101 14.73 -3.53 -6.08
C VAL A 101 15.76 -4.66 -5.91
N GLU A 102 15.79 -5.30 -4.76
CA GLU A 102 16.76 -6.35 -4.43
C GLU A 102 16.10 -7.72 -4.26
N THR A 103 14.81 -7.83 -4.50
CA THR A 103 14.04 -8.99 -4.07
C THR A 103 13.23 -9.55 -5.21
N ASP A 104 13.10 -10.88 -5.21
CA ASP A 104 12.27 -11.62 -6.15
C ASP A 104 10.82 -11.62 -5.66
N ILE A 105 9.90 -11.29 -6.54
CA ILE A 105 8.47 -11.28 -6.24
C ILE A 105 7.96 -12.65 -5.78
N TYR A 106 8.51 -13.73 -6.28
CA TYR A 106 8.11 -15.09 -5.89
C TYR A 106 8.48 -15.41 -4.46
N GLU A 107 9.61 -14.91 -4.01
CA GLU A 107 10.05 -15.08 -2.64
C GLU A 107 9.10 -14.41 -1.65
N VAL A 108 8.68 -13.21 -1.96
CA VAL A 108 7.69 -12.49 -1.15
C VAL A 108 6.36 -13.22 -1.16
N GLY A 109 5.92 -13.68 -2.34
CA GLY A 109 4.68 -14.44 -2.47
C GLY A 109 4.66 -15.68 -1.62
N HIS A 110 5.78 -16.37 -1.52
CA HIS A 110 5.92 -17.55 -0.66
C HIS A 110 5.66 -17.21 0.81
N LEU A 111 6.28 -16.14 1.29
CA LEU A 111 6.10 -15.74 2.68
C LEU A 111 4.66 -15.34 3.00
N MET A 112 3.96 -14.78 2.04
CA MET A 112 2.57 -14.36 2.22
C MET A 112 1.63 -15.54 2.49
N THR A 113 2.00 -16.72 2.06
CA THR A 113 1.21 -17.93 2.29
C THR A 113 1.61 -18.67 3.57
N GLY A 114 2.55 -18.13 4.31
CA GLY A 114 3.05 -18.77 5.52
C GLY A 114 4.17 -19.76 5.27
N SER A 115 4.60 -19.93 4.01
CA SER A 115 5.69 -20.82 3.69
C SER A 115 7.02 -20.23 4.15
N LYS A 116 7.88 -21.05 4.72
CA LYS A 116 9.21 -20.61 5.09
C LYS A 116 10.11 -20.70 3.87
N VAL A 117 10.99 -19.73 3.73
CA VAL A 117 11.93 -19.70 2.61
C VAL A 117 13.20 -20.46 3.04
N GLU A 118 13.05 -21.73 3.31
CA GLU A 118 14.14 -22.55 3.84
C GLU A 118 15.28 -22.73 2.84
N HIS A 119 14.93 -22.79 1.57
CA HIS A 119 15.94 -22.93 0.52
C HIS A 119 16.91 -21.74 0.48
N VAL A 120 16.50 -20.58 0.96
CA VAL A 120 17.37 -19.41 1.01
C VAL A 120 18.46 -19.60 2.03
N THR A 121 18.16 -20.28 3.14
CA THR A 121 19.13 -20.53 4.18
C THR A 121 20.11 -21.62 3.81
N ASN A 122 19.73 -22.48 2.89
CA ASN A 122 20.55 -23.59 2.43
C ASN A 122 21.36 -23.27 1.18
N GLY A 123 21.07 -22.12 0.60
CA GLY A 123 21.65 -21.70 -0.68
C GLY A 123 23.09 -21.44 -0.63
#